data_03e718ffd945cc03db209905c096934d
#
_entry.id   03e718ffd945cc03db209905c096934d
#
_cell.length_a   1.000
_cell.length_b   1.000
_cell.length_c   1.000
_cell.angle_alpha   90.00
_cell.angle_beta   90.00
_cell.angle_gamma   90.00
#
_symmetry.space_group_name_H-M   'P 1'
#
loop_
_entity.id
_entity.type
_entity.pdbx_description
1 polymer ?
#
loop_
_entity_poly.entity_id
_entity_poly.type
_entity_poly.pdbx_seq_one_letter_code
_entity_poly.pdbx_strand_id
1 'polypeptide(L)'
;MPRVHTATARKDYPKFGIIKGDKYYYWTPYRQGRKMSKTRPTPSQVESNATRSGFLAIIESCEAEIDAAGVVKDVKDALCNAADDFDGVVEELRAKSSNIEEGFGHETELSTQFNDQADELESWADELRGADFDEVEEPGEEPEEPDRDEYEDDLDYGKAVEEYDCSLEEWEGMKQAYEEALEAAKEEATDLLSSAPDI
;
A
#
# COMPACT_ATOMS: atom_id res chain seq x y z
N MET A 1 -9.02 -9.16 17.81
CA MET A 1 -9.19 -7.70 17.64
C MET A 1 -10.37 -7.16 18.43
N PRO A 2 -10.29 -5.96 19.06
CA PRO A 2 -11.43 -5.30 19.69
C PRO A 2 -12.54 -5.02 18.69
N ARG A 3 -13.79 -5.11 19.14
CA ARG A 3 -14.93 -4.84 18.27
C ARG A 3 -15.13 -3.33 18.10
N VAL A 4 -15.24 -2.89 16.85
CA VAL A 4 -15.57 -1.50 16.51
C VAL A 4 -17.10 -1.32 16.47
N HIS A 5 -17.57 -0.31 17.16
CA HIS A 5 -18.98 0.03 17.25
C HIS A 5 -19.24 1.39 16.61
N THR A 6 -20.45 1.58 16.09
CA THR A 6 -20.91 2.85 15.53
C THR A 6 -21.99 3.46 16.44
N ALA A 7 -21.96 4.76 16.64
CA ALA A 7 -22.98 5.48 17.40
C ALA A 7 -23.18 6.91 16.87
N THR A 8 -24.28 7.55 17.29
CA THR A 8 -24.52 8.99 17.05
C THR A 8 -24.21 9.77 18.32
N ALA A 9 -23.46 10.85 18.18
CA ALA A 9 -23.03 11.68 19.30
C ALA A 9 -24.22 12.40 19.94
N ARG A 10 -24.45 12.17 21.24
CA ARG A 10 -25.47 12.84 22.01
C ARG A 10 -25.04 14.21 22.59
N LYS A 11 -23.68 14.42 22.59
CA LYS A 11 -23.03 15.66 23.04
C LYS A 11 -21.72 15.83 22.27
N ASP A 12 -21.11 17.00 22.39
CA ASP A 12 -19.82 17.27 21.76
C ASP A 12 -18.68 16.55 22.48
N TYR A 13 -17.71 16.05 21.71
CA TYR A 13 -16.47 15.44 22.17
C TYR A 13 -15.28 16.19 21.53
N PRO A 14 -14.89 17.37 22.06
CA PRO A 14 -13.93 18.27 21.41
C PRO A 14 -12.56 17.62 21.15
N LYS A 15 -12.11 16.70 22.04
CA LYS A 15 -10.84 15.98 21.90
C LYS A 15 -10.76 15.13 20.62
N PHE A 16 -11.91 14.73 20.08
CA PHE A 16 -12.02 13.87 18.89
C PHE A 16 -12.64 14.62 17.70
N GLY A 17 -12.88 15.93 17.83
CA GLY A 17 -13.53 16.73 16.81
C GLY A 17 -14.99 16.32 16.48
N ILE A 18 -15.63 15.52 17.36
CA ILE A 18 -16.98 14.99 17.16
C ILE A 18 -17.98 15.97 17.80
N ILE A 19 -18.96 16.43 17.02
CA ILE A 19 -20.04 17.30 17.50
C ILE A 19 -21.35 16.52 17.69
N LYS A 20 -22.28 17.08 18.46
CA LYS A 20 -23.61 16.50 18.68
C LYS A 20 -24.30 16.25 17.33
N GLY A 21 -24.78 15.03 17.12
CA GLY A 21 -25.44 14.59 15.89
C GLY A 21 -24.52 13.85 14.91
N ASP A 22 -23.19 13.96 15.04
CA ASP A 22 -22.26 13.23 14.19
C ASP A 22 -22.36 11.73 14.41
N LYS A 23 -22.23 10.95 13.32
CA LYS A 23 -21.91 9.53 13.42
C LYS A 23 -20.42 9.38 13.74
N TYR A 24 -20.10 8.47 14.66
CA TYR A 24 -18.72 8.19 15.05
C TYR A 24 -18.53 6.72 15.35
N TYR A 25 -17.27 6.30 15.34
CA TYR A 25 -16.83 4.96 15.69
C TYR A 25 -16.18 4.99 17.07
N TYR A 26 -16.35 3.89 17.85
CA TYR A 26 -15.66 3.73 19.12
C TYR A 26 -15.29 2.26 19.33
N TRP A 27 -14.16 2.07 20.02
CA TRP A 27 -13.65 0.77 20.40
C TRP A 27 -12.88 0.88 21.71
N THR A 28 -12.61 -0.26 22.35
CA THR A 28 -11.87 -0.30 23.60
C THR A 28 -10.76 -1.34 23.45
N PRO A 29 -9.52 -0.93 23.16
CA PRO A 29 -8.38 -1.84 23.14
C PRO A 29 -8.18 -2.47 24.51
N TYR A 30 -7.55 -3.66 24.54
CA TYR A 30 -7.27 -4.36 25.78
C TYR A 30 -6.42 -3.50 26.74
N ARG A 31 -6.85 -3.37 27.98
CA ARG A 31 -6.22 -2.53 29.03
C ARG A 31 -6.05 -1.04 28.67
N GLN A 32 -6.70 -0.56 27.67
CA GLN A 32 -6.70 0.86 27.28
C GLN A 32 -8.10 1.47 27.44
N GLY A 33 -8.16 2.80 27.51
CA GLY A 33 -9.44 3.52 27.53
C GLY A 33 -10.17 3.46 26.18
N ARG A 34 -11.45 3.83 26.20
CA ARG A 34 -12.25 3.93 24.97
C ARG A 34 -11.64 4.94 24.01
N LYS A 35 -11.36 4.50 22.78
CA LYS A 35 -10.98 5.35 21.64
C LYS A 35 -12.21 5.71 20.80
N MET A 36 -12.19 6.85 20.15
CA MET A 36 -13.27 7.37 19.33
C MET A 36 -12.71 8.05 18.08
N SER A 37 -13.38 7.92 16.93
CA SER A 37 -13.01 8.56 15.66
C SER A 37 -14.24 8.91 14.84
N LYS A 38 -14.16 9.98 14.01
CA LYS A 38 -15.17 10.29 12.98
C LYS A 38 -15.09 9.32 11.80
N THR A 39 -13.91 8.92 11.43
CA THR A 39 -13.66 7.93 10.37
C THR A 39 -13.62 6.53 10.96
N ARG A 40 -13.88 5.53 10.14
CA ARG A 40 -13.70 4.13 10.55
C ARG A 40 -12.21 3.90 10.86
N PRO A 41 -11.88 3.38 12.04
CA PRO A 41 -10.48 3.09 12.36
C PRO A 41 -9.95 1.97 11.46
N THR A 42 -8.67 2.06 11.14
CA THR A 42 -7.94 1.02 10.43
C THR A 42 -7.66 -0.19 11.33
N PRO A 43 -7.35 -1.37 10.79
CA PRO A 43 -6.96 -2.54 11.56
C PRO A 43 -5.82 -2.26 12.54
N SER A 44 -4.78 -1.53 12.13
CA SER A 44 -3.66 -1.12 12.99
C SER A 44 -4.09 -0.29 14.19
N GLN A 45 -5.01 0.65 14.01
CA GLN A 45 -5.53 1.51 15.06
C GLN A 45 -6.40 0.77 16.09
N VAL A 46 -7.02 -0.35 15.67
CA VAL A 46 -7.87 -1.19 16.52
C VAL A 46 -7.04 -2.20 17.29
N GLU A 47 -5.91 -2.64 16.72
CA GLU A 47 -5.05 -3.66 17.31
C GLU A 47 -4.48 -3.18 18.67
N SER A 48 -4.38 -4.10 19.61
CA SER A 48 -3.89 -3.84 20.97
C SER A 48 -2.46 -4.33 21.20
N ASN A 49 -1.99 -5.29 20.41
CA ASN A 49 -0.61 -5.75 20.39
C ASN A 49 0.22 -4.73 19.59
N ALA A 50 1.26 -4.17 20.20
CA ALA A 50 2.05 -3.10 19.58
C ALA A 50 2.78 -3.57 18.33
N THR A 51 3.38 -4.77 18.34
CA THR A 51 4.09 -5.34 17.18
C THR A 51 3.14 -5.61 16.04
N ARG A 52 2.02 -6.27 16.31
CA ARG A 52 0.98 -6.52 15.30
C ARG A 52 0.36 -5.22 14.76
N SER A 53 0.18 -4.21 15.63
CA SER A 53 -0.27 -2.88 15.20
C SER A 53 0.74 -2.20 14.28
N GLY A 54 2.04 -2.30 14.57
CA GLY A 54 3.12 -1.81 13.71
C GLY A 54 3.14 -2.52 12.37
N PHE A 55 3.10 -3.84 12.37
CA PHE A 55 3.03 -4.66 11.17
C PHE A 55 1.84 -4.28 10.25
N LEU A 56 0.64 -4.18 10.83
CA LEU A 56 -0.56 -3.78 10.07
C LEU A 56 -0.46 -2.34 9.54
N ALA A 57 0.22 -1.43 10.26
CA ALA A 57 0.40 -0.06 9.80
C ALA A 57 1.34 0.02 8.60
N ILE A 58 2.36 -0.84 8.51
CA ILE A 58 3.24 -0.95 7.34
C ILE A 58 2.44 -1.43 6.13
N ILE A 59 1.63 -2.47 6.27
CA ILE A 59 0.76 -2.97 5.19
C ILE A 59 -0.18 -1.85 4.71
N GLU A 60 -0.89 -1.18 5.63
CA GLU A 60 -1.82 -0.09 5.31
C GLU A 60 -1.12 1.08 4.58
N SER A 61 0.14 1.38 4.94
CA SER A 61 0.94 2.41 4.27
C SER A 61 1.32 1.99 2.86
N CYS A 62 1.81 0.75 2.71
CA CYS A 62 2.19 0.19 1.43
C CYS A 62 0.99 0.10 0.46
N GLU A 63 -0.17 -0.37 0.92
CA GLU A 63 -1.41 -0.37 0.13
C GLU A 63 -1.77 1.03 -0.37
N ALA A 64 -1.66 2.05 0.48
CA ALA A 64 -1.94 3.43 0.10
C ALA A 64 -0.92 3.99 -0.90
N GLU A 65 0.35 3.60 -0.82
CA GLU A 65 1.40 3.97 -1.78
C GLU A 65 1.19 3.29 -3.13
N ILE A 66 0.82 1.99 -3.15
CA ILE A 66 0.46 1.25 -4.36
C ILE A 66 -0.76 1.89 -5.05
N ASP A 67 -1.82 2.20 -4.30
CA ASP A 67 -3.01 2.86 -4.84
C ASP A 67 -2.68 4.22 -5.48
N ALA A 68 -1.75 4.97 -4.88
CA ALA A 68 -1.32 6.28 -5.34
C ALA A 68 -0.27 6.22 -6.46
N ALA A 69 0.33 5.06 -6.74
CA ALA A 69 1.39 4.90 -7.73
C ALA A 69 0.91 5.29 -9.14
N GLY A 70 1.70 6.09 -9.81
CA GLY A 70 1.47 6.52 -11.20
C GLY A 70 2.27 5.73 -12.22
N VAL A 71 3.32 5.02 -11.78
CA VAL A 71 4.22 4.23 -12.63
C VAL A 71 4.51 2.90 -11.96
N VAL A 72 4.84 1.86 -12.74
CA VAL A 72 5.16 0.51 -12.24
C VAL A 72 6.32 0.53 -11.25
N LYS A 73 7.31 1.39 -11.48
CA LYS A 73 8.44 1.57 -10.57
C LYS A 73 8.01 2.00 -9.16
N ASP A 74 7.03 2.90 -9.04
CA ASP A 74 6.54 3.36 -7.73
C ASP A 74 5.90 2.20 -6.95
N VAL A 75 5.21 1.27 -7.65
CA VAL A 75 4.66 0.05 -7.04
C VAL A 75 5.78 -0.83 -6.47
N LYS A 76 6.85 -1.03 -7.24
CA LYS A 76 8.03 -1.80 -6.79
C LYS A 76 8.73 -1.13 -5.61
N ASP A 77 8.93 0.18 -5.69
CA ASP A 77 9.55 0.97 -4.61
C ASP A 77 8.71 0.90 -3.32
N ALA A 78 7.37 0.94 -3.41
CA ALA A 78 6.49 0.78 -2.26
C ALA A 78 6.65 -0.58 -1.58
N LEU A 79 6.71 -1.68 -2.35
CA LEU A 79 6.95 -3.02 -1.80
C LEU A 79 8.34 -3.14 -1.15
N CYS A 80 9.38 -2.59 -1.78
CA CYS A 80 10.73 -2.61 -1.22
C CYS A 80 10.80 -1.82 0.09
N ASN A 81 10.18 -0.63 0.15
CA ASN A 81 10.13 0.17 1.37
C ASN A 81 9.39 -0.56 2.50
N ALA A 82 8.26 -1.19 2.19
CA ALA A 82 7.52 -1.99 3.17
C ALA A 82 8.37 -3.17 3.68
N ALA A 83 9.08 -3.86 2.80
CA ALA A 83 9.97 -4.95 3.17
C ALA A 83 11.10 -4.49 4.11
N ASP A 84 11.68 -3.31 3.87
CA ASP A 84 12.69 -2.71 4.76
C ASP A 84 12.10 -2.34 6.13
N ASP A 85 10.87 -1.84 6.17
CA ASP A 85 10.17 -1.56 7.42
C ASP A 85 9.82 -2.84 8.20
N PHE A 86 9.55 -3.96 7.52
CA PHE A 86 9.32 -5.27 8.15
C PHE A 86 10.58 -5.83 8.82
N ASP A 87 11.78 -5.50 8.37
CA ASP A 87 13.02 -5.87 9.08
C ASP A 87 13.01 -5.36 10.53
N GLY A 88 12.46 -4.18 10.77
CA GLY A 88 12.29 -3.67 12.13
C GLY A 88 11.34 -4.51 12.98
N VAL A 89 10.29 -5.08 12.40
CA VAL A 89 9.36 -5.99 13.09
C VAL A 89 10.03 -7.34 13.37
N VAL A 90 10.83 -7.85 12.41
CA VAL A 90 11.65 -9.08 12.59
C VAL A 90 12.60 -8.92 13.76
N GLU A 91 13.34 -7.80 13.82
CA GLU A 91 14.24 -7.50 14.94
C GLU A 91 13.49 -7.44 16.28
N GLU A 92 12.30 -6.85 16.33
CA GLU A 92 11.48 -6.78 17.53
C GLU A 92 11.03 -8.18 17.99
N LEU A 93 10.62 -9.06 17.07
CA LEU A 93 10.22 -10.44 17.38
C LEU A 93 11.42 -11.24 17.93
N ARG A 94 12.58 -11.16 17.29
CA ARG A 94 13.82 -11.80 17.73
C ARG A 94 14.27 -11.29 19.09
N ALA A 95 14.17 -9.98 19.36
CA ALA A 95 14.48 -9.40 20.65
C ALA A 95 13.52 -9.89 21.75
N LYS A 96 12.24 -10.09 21.44
CA LYS A 96 11.27 -10.69 22.39
C LYS A 96 11.63 -12.13 22.72
N SER A 97 11.99 -12.93 21.72
CA SER A 97 12.47 -14.30 21.91
C SER A 97 13.67 -14.33 22.84
N SER A 98 14.71 -13.56 22.55
CA SER A 98 15.94 -13.48 23.34
C SER A 98 15.67 -13.06 24.80
N ASN A 99 14.83 -12.04 25.02
CA ASN A 99 14.46 -11.58 26.36
C ASN A 99 13.75 -12.66 27.19
N ILE A 100 12.93 -13.50 26.54
CA ILE A 100 12.25 -14.61 27.18
C ILE A 100 13.27 -15.68 27.58
N GLU A 101 14.16 -16.07 26.68
CA GLU A 101 15.20 -17.06 26.92
C GLU A 101 16.16 -16.63 28.03
N GLU A 102 16.57 -15.35 28.03
CA GLU A 102 17.39 -14.80 29.13
C GLU A 102 16.66 -14.82 30.46
N GLY A 103 15.37 -14.49 30.46
CA GLY A 103 14.56 -14.49 31.69
C GLY A 103 14.31 -15.87 32.29
N PHE A 104 14.16 -16.90 31.48
CA PHE A 104 13.91 -18.28 31.91
C PHE A 104 15.18 -19.15 31.95
N GLY A 105 16.27 -18.69 31.31
CA GLY A 105 17.53 -19.43 31.23
C GLY A 105 17.51 -20.63 30.28
N HIS A 106 16.48 -20.75 29.46
CA HIS A 106 16.31 -21.77 28.43
C HIS A 106 15.28 -21.35 27.39
N GLU A 107 15.31 -21.98 26.23
CA GLU A 107 14.31 -21.87 25.16
C GLU A 107 12.93 -22.31 25.68
N THR A 108 11.90 -21.58 25.28
CA THR A 108 10.49 -21.82 25.62
C THR A 108 9.66 -21.93 24.36
N GLU A 109 8.48 -22.55 24.45
CA GLU A 109 7.53 -22.60 23.33
C GLU A 109 7.20 -21.19 22.78
N LEU A 110 7.13 -20.18 23.67
CA LEU A 110 6.84 -18.80 23.28
C LEU A 110 8.02 -18.14 22.56
N SER A 111 9.29 -18.41 23.02
CA SER A 111 10.47 -17.89 22.33
C SER A 111 10.64 -18.53 20.95
N THR A 112 10.39 -19.84 20.84
CA THR A 112 10.36 -20.53 19.54
C THR A 112 9.32 -19.93 18.62
N GLN A 113 8.09 -19.69 19.12
CA GLN A 113 7.03 -19.08 18.32
C GLN A 113 7.42 -17.70 17.77
N PHE A 114 8.08 -16.85 18.56
CA PHE A 114 8.55 -15.55 18.06
C PHE A 114 9.65 -15.68 17.02
N ASN A 115 10.54 -16.66 17.15
CA ASN A 115 11.56 -16.93 16.14
C ASN A 115 10.92 -17.44 14.84
N ASP A 116 9.97 -18.38 14.91
CA ASP A 116 9.26 -18.89 13.75
C ASP A 116 8.51 -17.75 13.02
N GLN A 117 7.84 -16.86 13.76
CA GLN A 117 7.17 -15.68 13.18
C GLN A 117 8.18 -14.70 12.56
N ALA A 118 9.35 -14.52 13.15
CA ALA A 118 10.39 -13.68 12.59
C ALA A 118 10.94 -14.24 11.28
N ASP A 119 11.20 -15.56 11.22
CA ASP A 119 11.71 -16.23 10.04
C ASP A 119 10.68 -16.25 8.89
N GLU A 120 9.40 -16.44 9.22
CA GLU A 120 8.30 -16.38 8.26
C GLU A 120 8.13 -14.96 7.66
N LEU A 121 8.23 -13.94 8.52
CA LEU A 121 8.15 -12.54 8.11
C LEU A 121 9.36 -12.12 7.27
N GLU A 122 10.59 -12.54 7.64
CA GLU A 122 11.80 -12.27 6.87
C GLU A 122 11.71 -12.90 5.46
N SER A 123 11.26 -14.16 5.38
CA SER A 123 11.06 -14.84 4.09
C SER A 123 10.06 -14.11 3.21
N TRP A 124 8.95 -13.65 3.78
CA TRP A 124 7.94 -12.91 3.04
C TRP A 124 8.43 -11.50 2.64
N ALA A 125 9.19 -10.80 3.48
CA ALA A 125 9.82 -9.53 3.12
C ALA A 125 10.80 -9.70 1.94
N ASP A 126 11.53 -10.82 1.89
CA ASP A 126 12.39 -11.14 0.75
C ASP A 126 11.60 -11.43 -0.53
N GLU A 127 10.41 -12.04 -0.44
CA GLU A 127 9.50 -12.19 -1.57
C GLU A 127 9.02 -10.83 -2.10
N LEU A 128 8.68 -9.89 -1.22
CA LEU A 128 8.29 -8.52 -1.62
C LEU A 128 9.44 -7.78 -2.32
N ARG A 129 10.68 -7.90 -1.83
CA ARG A 129 11.87 -7.32 -2.49
C ARG A 129 12.15 -7.96 -3.84
N GLY A 130 11.87 -9.24 -3.96
CA GLY A 130 12.06 -10.03 -5.19
C GLY A 130 10.94 -9.86 -6.21
N ALA A 131 9.88 -9.13 -5.91
CA ALA A 131 8.80 -8.89 -6.86
C ALA A 131 9.33 -8.18 -8.11
N ASP A 132 8.99 -8.71 -9.27
CA ASP A 132 9.41 -8.18 -10.56
C ASP A 132 8.19 -8.02 -11.45
N PHE A 133 7.97 -6.81 -11.95
CA PHE A 133 6.82 -6.46 -12.76
C PHE A 133 7.28 -6.18 -14.19
N ASP A 134 6.41 -6.46 -15.16
CA ASP A 134 6.68 -6.14 -16.55
C ASP A 134 6.83 -4.62 -16.74
N GLU A 135 8.05 -4.19 -17.10
CA GLU A 135 8.33 -2.80 -17.42
C GLU A 135 7.88 -2.52 -18.85
N VAL A 136 6.90 -1.62 -18.99
CA VAL A 136 6.44 -1.08 -20.28
C VAL A 136 6.94 0.36 -20.38
N GLU A 137 7.46 0.72 -21.55
CA GLU A 137 7.92 2.10 -21.78
C GLU A 137 6.76 3.09 -21.59
N GLU A 138 7.04 4.16 -20.84
CA GLU A 138 6.09 5.23 -20.63
C GLU A 138 5.77 5.91 -21.98
N PRO A 139 4.49 6.08 -22.33
CA PRO A 139 4.13 6.77 -23.55
C PRO A 139 4.67 8.21 -23.50
N GLY A 140 5.35 8.62 -24.55
CA GLY A 140 5.85 10.00 -24.68
C GLY A 140 4.72 11.04 -24.68
N GLU A 141 5.06 12.27 -25.01
CA GLU A 141 4.05 13.32 -25.17
C GLU A 141 3.05 12.96 -26.27
N GLU A 142 1.79 13.32 -26.04
CA GLU A 142 0.72 13.15 -27.04
C GLU A 142 1.11 13.91 -28.33
N PRO A 143 0.97 13.29 -29.53
CA PRO A 143 1.26 13.97 -30.79
C PRO A 143 0.43 15.25 -30.94
N GLU A 144 1.05 16.31 -31.40
CA GLU A 144 0.35 17.58 -31.65
C GLU A 144 -0.39 17.54 -33.02
N GLU A 145 -1.67 17.94 -32.99
CA GLU A 145 -2.46 18.06 -34.22
C GLU A 145 -1.86 19.13 -35.16
N PRO A 146 -1.63 18.82 -36.47
CA PRO A 146 -1.03 19.76 -37.38
C PRO A 146 -1.95 20.98 -37.64
N ASP A 147 -1.37 22.18 -37.50
CA ASP A 147 -2.10 23.41 -37.74
C ASP A 147 -2.15 23.68 -39.28
N ARG A 148 -3.38 23.82 -39.83
CA ARG A 148 -3.60 24.08 -41.23
C ARG A 148 -2.87 25.33 -41.74
N ASP A 149 -2.72 26.35 -40.90
CA ASP A 149 -2.11 27.63 -41.24
C ASP A 149 -0.58 27.53 -41.46
N GLU A 150 0.06 26.44 -41.06
CA GLU A 150 1.49 26.15 -41.26
C GLU A 150 1.80 25.56 -42.66
N TYR A 151 0.77 25.17 -43.43
CA TYR A 151 0.94 24.52 -44.74
C TYR A 151 0.46 25.39 -45.91
N GLU A 152 1.29 25.48 -46.96
CA GLU A 152 0.99 26.32 -48.12
C GLU A 152 -0.06 25.67 -49.04
N ASP A 153 -0.13 24.33 -49.08
CA ASP A 153 -1.10 23.61 -49.92
C ASP A 153 -1.86 22.49 -49.16
N ASP A 154 -3.02 22.08 -49.75
CA ASP A 154 -3.89 21.06 -49.12
C ASP A 154 -3.32 19.66 -49.21
N LEU A 155 -2.37 19.39 -50.13
CA LEU A 155 -1.78 18.07 -50.30
C LEU A 155 -0.77 17.79 -49.17
N ASP A 156 0.05 18.78 -48.80
CA ASP A 156 1.04 18.65 -47.77
C ASP A 156 0.38 18.66 -46.38
N TYR A 157 -0.66 19.46 -46.18
CA TYR A 157 -1.51 19.36 -44.99
C TYR A 157 -2.16 17.97 -44.86
N GLY A 158 -2.71 17.41 -45.95
CA GLY A 158 -3.30 16.08 -45.92
C GLY A 158 -2.32 14.98 -45.52
N LYS A 159 -1.05 15.05 -45.97
CA LYS A 159 -0.01 14.10 -45.51
C LYS A 159 0.33 14.25 -44.02
N ALA A 160 0.42 15.50 -43.54
CA ALA A 160 0.69 15.76 -42.14
C ALA A 160 -0.43 15.23 -41.24
N VAL A 161 -1.69 15.32 -41.66
CA VAL A 161 -2.84 14.74 -40.96
C VAL A 161 -2.76 13.20 -40.96
N GLU A 162 -2.42 12.56 -42.10
CA GLU A 162 -2.25 11.11 -42.16
C GLU A 162 -1.10 10.62 -41.24
N GLU A 163 0.02 11.36 -41.20
CA GLU A 163 1.14 11.06 -40.30
C GLU A 163 0.75 11.24 -38.82
N TYR A 164 0.00 12.29 -38.52
CA TYR A 164 -0.54 12.54 -37.18
C TYR A 164 -1.49 11.41 -36.72
N ASP A 165 -2.46 11.03 -37.58
CA ASP A 165 -3.40 9.95 -37.23
C ASP A 165 -2.69 8.64 -36.95
N CYS A 166 -1.65 8.27 -37.71
CA CYS A 166 -0.83 7.10 -37.45
C CYS A 166 -0.07 7.21 -36.11
N SER A 167 0.53 8.39 -35.84
CA SER A 167 1.27 8.62 -34.60
C SER A 167 0.36 8.61 -33.38
N LEU A 168 -0.87 9.10 -33.52
CA LEU A 168 -1.88 9.11 -32.47
C LEU A 168 -2.36 7.69 -32.15
N GLU A 169 -2.62 6.86 -33.19
CA GLU A 169 -2.98 5.44 -32.97
C GLU A 169 -1.85 4.67 -32.26
N GLU A 170 -0.60 4.90 -32.63
CA GLU A 170 0.56 4.28 -31.98
C GLU A 170 0.69 4.75 -30.51
N TRP A 171 0.52 6.05 -30.25
CA TRP A 171 0.58 6.61 -28.91
C TRP A 171 -0.56 6.12 -28.02
N GLU A 172 -1.78 6.06 -28.52
CA GLU A 172 -2.93 5.49 -27.81
C GLU A 172 -2.71 4.03 -27.45
N GLY A 173 -2.14 3.24 -28.39
CA GLY A 173 -1.78 1.85 -28.14
C GLY A 173 -0.72 1.69 -27.04
N MET A 174 0.32 2.51 -27.06
CA MET A 174 1.34 2.52 -26.00
C MET A 174 0.75 2.94 -24.65
N LYS A 175 -0.10 3.96 -24.62
CA LYS A 175 -0.77 4.44 -23.43
C LYS A 175 -1.65 3.36 -22.80
N GLN A 176 -2.44 2.66 -23.63
CA GLN A 176 -3.27 1.57 -23.14
C GLN A 176 -2.42 0.43 -22.56
N ALA A 177 -1.36 0.02 -23.25
CA ALA A 177 -0.46 -1.03 -22.77
C ALA A 177 0.21 -0.65 -21.45
N TYR A 178 0.58 0.62 -21.30
CA TYR A 178 1.16 1.16 -20.07
C TYR A 178 0.17 1.15 -18.91
N GLU A 179 -1.06 1.61 -19.15
CA GLU A 179 -2.14 1.60 -18.14
C GLU A 179 -2.48 0.16 -17.71
N GLU A 180 -2.57 -0.79 -18.65
CA GLU A 180 -2.80 -2.21 -18.35
C GLU A 180 -1.66 -2.82 -17.53
N ALA A 181 -0.40 -2.51 -17.84
CA ALA A 181 0.75 -2.98 -17.08
C ALA A 181 0.78 -2.41 -15.65
N LEU A 182 0.45 -1.14 -15.48
CA LEU A 182 0.37 -0.50 -14.17
C LEU A 182 -0.73 -1.14 -13.31
N GLU A 183 -1.92 -1.36 -13.84
CA GLU A 183 -3.01 -2.00 -13.11
C GLU A 183 -2.67 -3.46 -12.76
N ALA A 184 -2.04 -4.20 -13.66
CA ALA A 184 -1.57 -5.56 -13.40
C ALA A 184 -0.53 -5.58 -12.27
N ALA A 185 0.44 -4.66 -12.29
CA ALA A 185 1.44 -4.54 -11.22
C ALA A 185 0.79 -4.21 -9.85
N LYS A 186 -0.22 -3.33 -9.82
CA LYS A 186 -0.96 -3.01 -8.59
C LYS A 186 -1.74 -4.21 -8.06
N GLU A 187 -2.40 -4.96 -8.93
CA GLU A 187 -3.16 -6.16 -8.57
C GLU A 187 -2.21 -7.23 -7.98
N GLU A 188 -1.09 -7.52 -8.66
CA GLU A 188 -0.09 -8.47 -8.20
C GLU A 188 0.54 -8.05 -6.86
N ALA A 189 0.89 -6.77 -6.71
CA ALA A 189 1.41 -6.23 -5.45
C ALA A 189 0.41 -6.34 -4.30
N THR A 190 -0.87 -6.10 -4.56
CA THR A 190 -1.95 -6.24 -3.58
C THR A 190 -2.14 -7.71 -3.18
N ASP A 191 -2.05 -8.63 -4.13
CA ASP A 191 -2.12 -10.08 -3.88
C ASP A 191 -0.93 -10.55 -3.03
N LEU A 192 0.29 -10.05 -3.30
CA LEU A 192 1.46 -10.32 -2.46
C LEU A 192 1.26 -9.81 -1.03
N LEU A 193 0.74 -8.60 -0.84
CA LEU A 193 0.44 -8.06 0.50
C LEU A 193 -0.64 -8.86 1.22
N SER A 194 -1.63 -9.39 0.49
CA SER A 194 -2.71 -10.21 1.06
C SER A 194 -2.24 -11.56 1.58
N SER A 195 -1.08 -12.06 1.11
CA SER A 195 -0.44 -13.30 1.57
C SER A 195 0.36 -13.14 2.88
N ALA A 196 0.29 -11.98 3.51
CA ALA A 196 1.04 -11.64 4.72
C ALA A 196 0.90 -12.68 5.84
N PRO A 197 1.98 -13.05 6.54
CA PRO A 197 1.94 -14.02 7.63
C PRO A 197 1.14 -13.51 8.84
N ASP A 198 0.63 -14.43 9.66
CA ASP A 198 -0.10 -14.09 10.90
C ASP A 198 0.88 -13.99 12.07
N ILE A 199 1.22 -12.77 12.50
CA ILE A 199 2.19 -12.48 13.56
C ILE A 199 1.56 -11.99 14.85
#